data_cdb287b0dee78fa0f7381f8bf5d20167
#
_entry.id   cdb287b0dee78fa0f7381f8bf5d20167
#
_cell.length_a   1.000
_cell.length_b   1.000
_cell.length_c   1.000
_cell.angle_alpha   90.00
_cell.angle_beta   90.00
_cell.angle_gamma   90.00
#
_symmetry.space_group_name_H-M   'P 1'
#
loop_
_entity.id
_entity.type
_entity.pdbx_description
1 polymer ?
#
loop_
_entity_poly.entity_id
_entity_poly.type
_entity_poly.pdbx_seq_one_letter_code
_entity_poly.pdbx_strand_id
1 'polypeptide(L)'
;MIQTLEQPFDCVHCGKSFQKEKTLMAHMCEPKRRHLQKDEKRVQVGFLAFNKFYTVVQRSKPKTYAEFCKSSYYNAFVKFGSFVSNINPIYPEKFIDFVIKSNVKLDHWCRDELYDTYMFEMIKVEPVESAVRRTLETMMDWGDKQEAQYNDYFRYCNINRAVNDIRNGLISPWVLLNSKSGTEMLSNFNDEQLQIIEPVLDIPYWKKQFKTKPADVEMVKEIVKEAKI
;
A
#
# COMPACT_ATOMS: atom_id res chain seq x y z
N MET A 1 -7.10 -52.76 -39.40
CA MET A 1 -6.19 -51.72 -38.83
C MET A 1 -7.05 -50.86 -37.91
N ILE A 2 -6.88 -51.04 -36.61
CA ILE A 2 -7.57 -50.20 -35.61
C ILE A 2 -6.76 -48.92 -35.47
N GLN A 3 -7.26 -47.82 -36.04
CA GLN A 3 -6.69 -46.48 -35.74
C GLN A 3 -7.01 -46.18 -34.27
N THR A 4 -6.03 -46.29 -33.41
CA THR A 4 -6.07 -45.70 -32.05
C THR A 4 -6.20 -44.21 -32.23
N LEU A 5 -7.39 -43.68 -32.01
CA LEU A 5 -7.63 -42.23 -31.85
C LEU A 5 -6.85 -41.82 -30.62
N GLU A 6 -5.62 -41.28 -30.82
CA GLU A 6 -4.86 -40.64 -29.75
C GLU A 6 -5.73 -39.50 -29.21
N GLN A 7 -6.00 -39.51 -27.90
CA GLN A 7 -6.75 -38.44 -27.27
C GLN A 7 -5.96 -37.15 -27.38
N PRO A 8 -6.60 -36.05 -27.76
CA PRO A 8 -5.91 -34.76 -27.85
C PRO A 8 -5.43 -34.29 -26.47
N PHE A 9 -4.29 -33.61 -26.46
CA PHE A 9 -3.68 -33.00 -25.26
C PHE A 9 -4.26 -31.60 -25.01
N ASP A 10 -5.07 -31.46 -23.96
CA ASP A 10 -5.78 -30.20 -23.67
C ASP A 10 -5.02 -29.31 -22.70
N CYS A 11 -4.96 -28.01 -23.02
CA CYS A 11 -4.42 -27.03 -22.10
C CYS A 11 -5.43 -26.71 -20.99
N VAL A 12 -5.09 -27.06 -19.75
CA VAL A 12 -5.95 -26.83 -18.56
C VAL A 12 -6.26 -25.35 -18.29
N HIS A 13 -5.45 -24.43 -18.84
CA HIS A 13 -5.60 -23.00 -18.65
C HIS A 13 -6.54 -22.33 -19.65
N CYS A 14 -6.47 -22.72 -20.93
CA CYS A 14 -7.26 -22.08 -22.00
C CYS A 14 -8.20 -23.04 -22.75
N GLY A 15 -8.14 -24.35 -22.48
CA GLY A 15 -8.98 -25.36 -23.12
C GLY A 15 -8.59 -25.69 -24.58
N LYS A 16 -7.49 -25.15 -25.10
CA LYS A 16 -7.04 -25.46 -26.47
C LYS A 16 -6.44 -26.86 -26.54
N SER A 17 -6.87 -27.65 -27.54
CA SER A 17 -6.42 -29.02 -27.79
C SER A 17 -5.23 -29.06 -28.75
N PHE A 18 -4.31 -29.99 -28.53
CA PHE A 18 -3.11 -30.22 -29.34
C PHE A 18 -2.96 -31.67 -29.68
N GLN A 19 -2.46 -31.97 -30.88
CA GLN A 19 -2.22 -33.32 -31.37
C GLN A 19 -0.98 -33.99 -30.76
N LYS A 20 -0.04 -33.17 -30.23
CA LYS A 20 1.23 -33.65 -29.67
C LYS A 20 1.48 -33.04 -28.31
N GLU A 21 1.86 -33.86 -27.35
CA GLU A 21 2.21 -33.43 -26.00
C GLU A 21 3.31 -32.36 -26.00
N LYS A 22 4.36 -32.53 -26.81
CA LYS A 22 5.44 -31.55 -26.95
C LYS A 22 4.93 -30.16 -27.34
N THR A 23 3.87 -30.09 -28.17
CA THR A 23 3.27 -28.82 -28.59
C THR A 23 2.46 -28.21 -27.43
N LEU A 24 1.78 -29.02 -26.63
CA LEU A 24 1.12 -28.56 -25.40
C LEU A 24 2.14 -28.05 -24.38
N MET A 25 3.26 -28.75 -24.18
CA MET A 25 4.31 -28.30 -23.24
C MET A 25 4.92 -26.95 -23.65
N ALA A 26 5.16 -26.73 -24.94
CA ALA A 26 5.65 -25.46 -25.47
C ALA A 26 4.58 -24.35 -25.52
N HIS A 27 3.29 -24.72 -25.36
CA HIS A 27 2.19 -23.77 -25.45
C HIS A 27 2.18 -22.80 -24.25
N MET A 28 2.24 -21.50 -24.55
CA MET A 28 2.15 -20.42 -23.57
C MET A 28 0.98 -19.50 -23.92
N CYS A 29 -0.21 -19.79 -23.36
CA CYS A 29 -1.36 -18.91 -23.48
C CYS A 29 -1.38 -17.85 -22.37
N GLU A 30 -2.17 -16.83 -22.58
CA GLU A 30 -2.34 -15.73 -21.61
C GLU A 30 -2.76 -16.23 -20.21
N PRO A 31 -3.79 -17.09 -20.05
CA PRO A 31 -4.14 -17.62 -18.73
C PRO A 31 -3.03 -18.43 -18.06
N LYS A 32 -2.22 -19.20 -18.85
CA LYS A 32 -1.06 -19.94 -18.32
C LYS A 32 0.01 -18.96 -17.80
N ARG A 33 0.32 -17.93 -18.59
CA ARG A 33 1.28 -16.89 -18.18
C ARG A 33 0.84 -16.20 -16.90
N ARG A 34 -0.43 -15.78 -16.81
CA ARG A 34 -1.02 -15.17 -15.62
C ARG A 34 -0.99 -16.12 -14.42
N HIS A 35 -1.21 -17.41 -14.64
CA HIS A 35 -1.13 -18.42 -13.58
C HIS A 35 0.28 -18.55 -13.01
N LEU A 36 1.31 -18.49 -13.85
CA LEU A 36 2.71 -18.54 -13.42
C LEU A 36 3.15 -17.33 -12.59
N GLN A 37 2.47 -16.20 -12.74
CA GLN A 37 2.74 -14.96 -12.00
C GLN A 37 2.03 -14.87 -10.63
N LYS A 38 1.32 -15.93 -10.20
CA LYS A 38 0.45 -15.91 -9.00
C LYS A 38 1.17 -15.48 -7.71
N ASP A 39 2.45 -15.77 -7.59
CA ASP A 39 3.24 -15.50 -6.37
C ASP A 39 3.90 -14.11 -6.37
N GLU A 40 3.78 -13.35 -7.45
CA GLU A 40 4.24 -11.96 -7.49
C GLU A 40 3.37 -11.09 -6.56
N LYS A 41 3.99 -10.28 -5.68
CA LYS A 41 3.29 -9.40 -4.71
C LYS A 41 2.18 -8.57 -5.37
N ARG A 42 2.49 -7.94 -6.53
CA ARG A 42 1.52 -7.14 -7.29
C ARG A 42 0.30 -7.94 -7.76
N VAL A 43 0.50 -9.21 -8.11
CA VAL A 43 -0.59 -10.09 -8.57
C VAL A 43 -1.44 -10.55 -7.40
N GLN A 44 -0.83 -10.87 -6.26
CA GLN A 44 -1.56 -11.22 -5.03
C GLN A 44 -2.42 -10.06 -4.52
N VAL A 45 -1.86 -8.84 -4.48
CA VAL A 45 -2.62 -7.63 -4.10
C VAL A 45 -3.74 -7.34 -5.11
N GLY A 46 -3.46 -7.48 -6.41
CA GLY A 46 -4.47 -7.35 -7.46
C GLY A 46 -5.61 -8.37 -7.32
N PHE A 47 -5.28 -9.62 -7.01
CA PHE A 47 -6.27 -10.67 -6.76
C PHE A 47 -7.11 -10.42 -5.50
N LEU A 48 -6.47 -9.93 -4.44
CA LEU A 48 -7.19 -9.51 -3.23
C LEU A 48 -8.19 -8.40 -3.54
N ALA A 49 -7.77 -7.36 -4.27
CA ALA A 49 -8.64 -6.26 -4.67
C ALA A 49 -9.78 -6.72 -5.58
N PHE A 50 -9.49 -7.63 -6.52
CA PHE A 50 -10.49 -8.26 -7.38
C PHE A 50 -11.56 -8.99 -6.56
N ASN A 51 -11.16 -9.83 -5.60
CA ASN A 51 -12.10 -10.56 -4.76
C ASN A 51 -12.95 -9.62 -3.91
N LYS A 52 -12.33 -8.65 -3.24
CA LYS A 52 -13.04 -7.66 -2.43
C LYS A 52 -14.06 -6.87 -3.28
N PHE A 53 -13.66 -6.43 -4.48
CA PHE A 53 -14.55 -5.71 -5.40
C PHE A 53 -15.78 -6.55 -5.77
N TYR A 54 -15.60 -7.79 -6.21
CA TYR A 54 -16.72 -8.64 -6.61
C TYR A 54 -17.60 -9.04 -5.43
N THR A 55 -17.02 -9.24 -4.26
CA THR A 55 -17.78 -9.58 -3.05
C THR A 55 -18.61 -8.39 -2.56
N VAL A 56 -18.03 -7.19 -2.53
CA VAL A 56 -18.68 -5.98 -1.99
C VAL A 56 -19.67 -5.38 -3.01
N VAL A 57 -19.22 -5.15 -4.25
CA VAL A 57 -20.01 -4.42 -5.26
C VAL A 57 -21.05 -5.33 -5.92
N GLN A 58 -20.68 -6.56 -6.26
CA GLN A 58 -21.55 -7.50 -6.96
C GLN A 58 -22.22 -8.53 -6.04
N ARG A 59 -21.90 -8.49 -4.73
CA ARG A 59 -22.42 -9.44 -3.73
C ARG A 59 -22.22 -10.91 -4.16
N SER A 60 -21.17 -11.19 -4.90
CA SER A 60 -20.86 -12.53 -5.40
C SER A 60 -20.04 -13.32 -4.38
N LYS A 61 -20.01 -14.66 -4.53
CA LYS A 61 -19.05 -15.49 -3.78
C LYS A 61 -17.62 -15.12 -4.18
N PRO A 62 -16.64 -15.34 -3.29
CA PRO A 62 -15.23 -15.15 -3.61
C PRO A 62 -14.84 -15.89 -4.88
N LYS A 63 -14.10 -15.24 -5.76
CA LYS A 63 -13.64 -15.79 -7.03
C LYS A 63 -12.36 -16.58 -6.85
N THR A 64 -12.20 -17.63 -7.63
CA THR A 64 -10.96 -18.41 -7.69
C THR A 64 -9.88 -17.66 -8.47
N TYR A 65 -8.62 -18.01 -8.24
CA TYR A 65 -7.52 -17.46 -9.00
C TYR A 65 -7.62 -17.79 -10.51
N ALA A 66 -8.18 -18.96 -10.86
CA ALA A 66 -8.41 -19.32 -12.26
C ALA A 66 -9.45 -18.40 -12.95
N GLU A 67 -10.50 -17.98 -12.23
CA GLU A 67 -11.46 -16.98 -12.73
C GLU A 67 -10.80 -15.61 -12.88
N PHE A 68 -9.94 -15.22 -11.95
CA PHE A 68 -9.16 -13.99 -12.06
C PHE A 68 -8.26 -14.00 -13.30
N CYS A 69 -7.52 -15.11 -13.55
CA CYS A 69 -6.69 -15.26 -14.75
C CYS A 69 -7.46 -15.13 -16.07
N LYS A 70 -8.75 -15.50 -16.08
CA LYS A 70 -9.63 -15.41 -17.26
C LYS A 70 -10.35 -14.06 -17.37
N SER A 71 -10.29 -13.24 -16.33
CA SER A 71 -10.99 -11.94 -16.30
C SER A 71 -10.41 -10.97 -17.32
N SER A 72 -11.29 -10.24 -18.02
CA SER A 72 -10.93 -9.10 -18.86
C SER A 72 -10.30 -7.96 -18.06
N TYR A 73 -10.60 -7.89 -16.75
CA TYR A 73 -10.07 -6.85 -15.83
C TYR A 73 -8.75 -7.25 -15.15
N TYR A 74 -8.18 -8.43 -15.46
CA TYR A 74 -6.94 -8.92 -14.85
C TYR A 74 -5.84 -7.85 -14.82
N ASN A 75 -5.54 -7.28 -15.99
CA ASN A 75 -4.48 -6.28 -16.12
C ASN A 75 -4.73 -5.01 -15.30
N ALA A 76 -5.99 -4.57 -15.21
CA ALA A 76 -6.35 -3.39 -14.42
C ALA A 76 -6.14 -3.64 -12.92
N PHE A 77 -6.55 -4.80 -12.40
CA PHE A 77 -6.32 -5.15 -11.01
C PHE A 77 -4.84 -5.41 -10.70
N VAL A 78 -4.06 -6.02 -11.61
CA VAL A 78 -2.62 -6.19 -11.43
C VAL A 78 -1.89 -4.83 -11.48
N LYS A 79 -2.32 -3.89 -12.34
CA LYS A 79 -1.82 -2.52 -12.33
C LYS A 79 -2.07 -1.85 -10.98
N PHE A 80 -3.29 -1.98 -10.45
CA PHE A 80 -3.62 -1.46 -9.12
C PHE A 80 -2.78 -2.16 -8.03
N GLY A 81 -2.60 -3.48 -8.10
CA GLY A 81 -1.72 -4.21 -7.18
C GLY A 81 -0.27 -3.74 -7.24
N SER A 82 0.24 -3.39 -8.43
CA SER A 82 1.56 -2.76 -8.59
C SER A 82 1.61 -1.40 -7.91
N PHE A 83 0.60 -0.56 -8.12
CA PHE A 83 0.49 0.75 -7.48
C PHE A 83 0.53 0.62 -5.95
N VAL A 84 -0.36 -0.21 -5.36
CA VAL A 84 -0.39 -0.45 -3.91
C VAL A 84 0.94 -0.99 -3.39
N SER A 85 1.60 -1.89 -4.13
CA SER A 85 2.90 -2.44 -3.74
C SER A 85 4.02 -1.40 -3.76
N ASN A 86 3.95 -0.43 -4.66
CA ASN A 86 4.95 0.63 -4.79
C ASN A 86 4.78 1.72 -3.72
N ILE A 87 3.54 2.19 -3.49
CA ILE A 87 3.28 3.18 -2.44
C ILE A 87 3.39 2.60 -1.03
N ASN A 88 3.24 1.26 -0.90
CA ASN A 88 3.34 0.50 0.34
C ASN A 88 2.57 1.16 1.52
N PRO A 89 1.24 1.33 1.41
CA PRO A 89 0.45 2.02 2.42
C PRO A 89 0.51 1.29 3.77
N ILE A 90 0.39 2.02 4.86
CA ILE A 90 0.44 1.46 6.23
C ILE A 90 -0.62 0.40 6.52
N TYR A 91 -1.77 0.46 5.81
CA TYR A 91 -2.87 -0.51 5.90
C TYR A 91 -3.37 -0.84 4.49
N PRO A 92 -2.67 -1.70 3.71
CA PRO A 92 -3.02 -1.99 2.31
C PRO A 92 -4.47 -2.44 2.11
N GLU A 93 -4.99 -3.28 3.00
CA GLU A 93 -6.36 -3.76 2.89
C GLU A 93 -7.39 -2.66 3.13
N LYS A 94 -7.15 -1.77 4.10
CA LYS A 94 -8.03 -0.62 4.34
C LYS A 94 -8.02 0.35 3.16
N PHE A 95 -6.87 0.53 2.50
CA PHE A 95 -6.79 1.32 1.27
C PHE A 95 -7.61 0.71 0.14
N ILE A 96 -7.51 -0.62 -0.07
CA ILE A 96 -8.34 -1.33 -1.05
C ILE A 96 -9.84 -1.15 -0.73
N ASP A 97 -10.23 -1.31 0.52
CA ASP A 97 -11.62 -1.12 0.96
C ASP A 97 -12.11 0.32 0.75
N PHE A 98 -11.25 1.30 1.03
CA PHE A 98 -11.54 2.72 0.79
C PHE A 98 -11.78 3.00 -0.69
N VAL A 99 -10.88 2.53 -1.57
CA VAL A 99 -11.00 2.71 -3.03
C VAL A 99 -12.28 2.07 -3.57
N ILE A 100 -12.63 0.87 -3.12
CA ILE A 100 -13.87 0.19 -3.53
C ILE A 100 -15.10 1.00 -3.08
N LYS A 101 -15.09 1.53 -1.86
CA LYS A 101 -16.19 2.33 -1.29
C LYS A 101 -16.33 3.71 -1.92
N SER A 102 -15.24 4.28 -2.43
CA SER A 102 -15.26 5.61 -3.07
C SER A 102 -16.08 5.67 -4.37
N ASN A 103 -16.50 4.51 -4.89
CA ASN A 103 -17.26 4.36 -6.14
C ASN A 103 -16.58 5.00 -7.37
N VAL A 104 -15.26 5.12 -7.33
CA VAL A 104 -14.44 5.61 -8.43
C VAL A 104 -14.24 4.49 -9.45
N LYS A 105 -14.21 4.82 -10.76
CA LYS A 105 -13.94 3.84 -11.81
C LYS A 105 -12.57 3.20 -11.64
N LEU A 106 -12.45 1.90 -11.96
CA LEU A 106 -11.23 1.10 -11.79
C LEU A 106 -9.98 1.75 -12.45
N ASP A 107 -10.15 2.41 -13.59
CA ASP A 107 -9.07 3.11 -14.30
C ASP A 107 -8.46 4.27 -13.49
N HIS A 108 -9.19 4.76 -12.48
CA HIS A 108 -8.77 5.87 -11.62
C HIS A 108 -8.24 5.42 -10.25
N TRP A 109 -8.20 4.10 -9.98
CA TRP A 109 -7.76 3.58 -8.69
C TRP A 109 -6.27 3.82 -8.39
N CYS A 110 -5.46 4.08 -9.42
CA CYS A 110 -4.03 4.35 -9.30
C CYS A 110 -3.70 5.84 -9.29
N ARG A 111 -4.61 6.71 -8.84
CA ARG A 111 -4.38 8.16 -8.76
C ARG A 111 -3.83 8.54 -7.40
N ASP A 112 -2.81 9.38 -7.39
CA ASP A 112 -2.18 9.88 -6.17
C ASP A 112 -3.18 10.64 -5.30
N GLU A 113 -4.09 11.44 -5.89
CA GLU A 113 -5.10 12.19 -5.16
C GLU A 113 -6.05 11.30 -4.35
N LEU A 114 -6.35 10.09 -4.87
CA LEU A 114 -7.18 9.11 -4.17
C LEU A 114 -6.43 8.53 -2.96
N TYR A 115 -5.12 8.30 -3.12
CA TYR A 115 -4.26 7.85 -2.04
C TYR A 115 -4.07 8.94 -0.97
N ASP A 116 -3.82 10.18 -1.36
CA ASP A 116 -3.68 11.30 -0.43
C ASP A 116 -4.96 11.52 0.39
N THR A 117 -6.13 11.40 -0.24
CA THR A 117 -7.44 11.45 0.46
C THR A 117 -7.56 10.32 1.48
N TYR A 118 -7.20 9.08 1.10
CA TYR A 118 -7.18 7.95 2.02
C TYR A 118 -6.26 8.19 3.21
N MET A 119 -5.03 8.66 2.97
CA MET A 119 -4.05 8.89 4.03
C MET A 119 -4.52 9.97 5.00
N PHE A 120 -5.10 11.05 4.48
CA PHE A 120 -5.67 12.11 5.30
C PHE A 120 -6.80 11.61 6.22
N GLU A 121 -7.71 10.78 5.71
CA GLU A 121 -8.76 10.18 6.52
C GLU A 121 -8.21 9.18 7.53
N MET A 122 -7.28 8.33 7.11
CA MET A 122 -6.70 7.29 7.97
C MET A 122 -5.95 7.87 9.18
N ILE A 123 -5.12 8.88 8.95
CA ILE A 123 -4.31 9.51 9.99
C ILE A 123 -5.19 10.20 11.05
N LYS A 124 -6.35 10.71 10.65
CA LYS A 124 -7.30 11.37 11.57
C LYS A 124 -8.00 10.41 12.53
N VAL A 125 -8.21 9.17 12.11
CA VAL A 125 -8.99 8.17 12.89
C VAL A 125 -8.11 7.13 13.56
N GLU A 126 -6.81 7.15 13.31
CA GLU A 126 -5.87 6.21 13.89
C GLU A 126 -5.68 6.46 15.40
N PRO A 127 -5.63 5.39 16.25
CA PRO A 127 -5.22 5.51 17.64
C PRO A 127 -3.81 6.10 17.76
N VAL A 128 -3.64 7.02 18.70
CA VAL A 128 -2.37 7.75 18.88
C VAL A 128 -1.20 6.80 19.20
N GLU A 129 -1.45 5.79 20.03
CA GLU A 129 -0.44 4.78 20.39
C GLU A 129 0.04 3.99 19.17
N SER A 130 -0.87 3.68 18.22
CA SER A 130 -0.52 3.01 16.98
C SER A 130 0.33 3.88 16.07
N ALA A 131 0.00 5.17 16.00
CA ALA A 131 0.73 6.16 15.23
C ALA A 131 2.14 6.38 15.79
N VAL A 132 2.28 6.50 17.10
CA VAL A 132 3.57 6.65 17.79
C VAL A 132 4.43 5.41 17.61
N ARG A 133 3.89 4.22 17.88
CA ARG A 133 4.61 2.96 17.72
C ARG A 133 5.16 2.80 16.30
N ARG A 134 4.32 3.00 15.27
CA ARG A 134 4.76 2.93 13.88
C ARG A 134 5.88 3.92 13.57
N THR A 135 5.79 5.14 14.09
CA THR A 135 6.85 6.14 13.91
C THR A 135 8.18 5.65 14.50
N LEU A 136 8.16 5.14 15.73
CA LEU A 136 9.37 4.61 16.37
C LEU A 136 9.92 3.39 15.62
N GLU A 137 9.07 2.46 15.19
CA GLU A 137 9.47 1.30 14.37
C GLU A 137 10.12 1.75 13.05
N THR A 138 9.58 2.80 12.40
CA THR A 138 10.15 3.37 11.18
C THR A 138 11.53 3.99 11.42
N MET A 139 11.69 4.68 12.55
CA MET A 139 12.97 5.29 12.94
C MET A 139 14.01 4.21 13.30
N MET A 140 13.60 3.14 14.00
CA MET A 140 14.46 1.99 14.31
C MET A 140 14.92 1.28 13.03
N ASP A 141 14.00 1.01 12.09
CA ASP A 141 14.30 0.39 10.79
C ASP A 141 15.24 1.26 9.93
N TRP A 142 15.13 2.59 10.05
CA TRP A 142 16.08 3.52 9.43
C TRP A 142 17.45 3.42 10.10
N GLY A 143 17.49 3.44 11.44
CA GLY A 143 18.74 3.36 12.21
C GLY A 143 19.52 2.08 11.90
N ASP A 144 18.85 0.94 11.88
CA ASP A 144 19.45 -0.36 11.54
C ASP A 144 20.04 -0.36 10.13
N LYS A 145 19.35 0.24 9.15
CA LYS A 145 19.82 0.33 7.75
C LYS A 145 20.95 1.33 7.54
N GLN A 146 21.09 2.32 8.41
CA GLN A 146 22.11 3.38 8.30
C GLN A 146 23.25 3.19 9.31
N GLU A 147 23.21 2.12 10.12
CA GLU A 147 24.15 1.90 11.24
C GLU A 147 24.20 3.11 12.18
N ALA A 148 23.03 3.73 12.43
CA ALA A 148 22.83 4.94 13.22
C ALA A 148 21.86 4.72 14.38
N GLN A 149 21.82 5.63 15.33
CA GLN A 149 20.81 5.59 16.39
C GLN A 149 19.45 6.03 15.84
N TYR A 150 18.37 5.36 16.21
CA TYR A 150 17.03 5.66 15.73
C TYR A 150 16.56 7.08 16.03
N ASN A 151 16.97 7.64 17.19
CA ASN A 151 16.64 9.00 17.62
C ASN A 151 17.37 10.11 16.82
N ASP A 152 18.32 9.73 16.00
CA ASP A 152 18.99 10.63 15.05
C ASP A 152 18.22 10.79 13.73
N TYR A 153 17.09 10.10 13.56
CA TYR A 153 16.30 10.12 12.33
C TYR A 153 16.00 11.54 11.86
N PHE A 154 15.45 12.41 12.71
CA PHE A 154 15.05 13.76 12.31
C PHE A 154 16.26 14.69 12.04
N ARG A 155 17.45 14.33 12.51
CA ARG A 155 18.67 15.12 12.28
C ARG A 155 19.42 14.70 11.03
N TYR A 156 19.43 13.40 10.70
CA TYR A 156 20.33 12.86 9.68
C TYR A 156 19.62 12.08 8.58
N CYS A 157 18.32 11.82 8.68
CA CYS A 157 17.59 11.19 7.59
C CYS A 157 17.62 12.09 6.35
N ASN A 158 17.82 11.48 5.19
CA ASN A 158 17.71 12.22 3.93
C ASN A 158 16.32 12.86 3.81
N ILE A 159 16.27 14.16 3.50
CA ILE A 159 15.04 14.95 3.48
C ILE A 159 13.99 14.35 2.55
N ASN A 160 14.36 13.91 1.35
CA ASN A 160 13.39 13.32 0.41
C ASN A 160 12.81 11.99 0.94
N ARG A 161 13.62 11.21 1.68
CA ARG A 161 13.12 10.02 2.37
C ARG A 161 12.15 10.42 3.48
N ALA A 162 12.49 11.41 4.30
CA ALA A 162 11.61 11.88 5.37
C ALA A 162 10.28 12.41 4.83
N VAL A 163 10.28 13.16 3.73
CA VAL A 163 9.07 13.61 3.02
C VAL A 163 8.20 12.42 2.59
N ASN A 164 8.80 11.38 2.00
CA ASN A 164 8.06 10.17 1.62
C ASN A 164 7.52 9.42 2.84
N ASP A 165 8.30 9.28 3.91
CA ASP A 165 7.89 8.60 5.13
C ASP A 165 6.73 9.34 5.83
N ILE A 166 6.73 10.69 5.81
CA ILE A 166 5.62 11.53 6.30
C ILE A 166 4.39 11.37 5.40
N ARG A 167 4.54 11.54 4.07
CA ARG A 167 3.44 11.40 3.11
C ARG A 167 2.74 10.04 3.22
N ASN A 168 3.52 8.99 3.42
CA ASN A 168 3.01 7.63 3.55
C ASN A 168 2.54 7.29 4.98
N GLY A 169 2.55 8.26 5.90
CA GLY A 169 2.09 8.10 7.27
C GLY A 169 3.01 7.26 8.15
N LEU A 170 4.20 6.88 7.66
CA LEU A 170 5.19 6.12 8.44
C LEU A 170 5.72 6.96 9.59
N ILE A 171 5.92 8.25 9.37
CA ILE A 171 6.20 9.24 10.41
C ILE A 171 4.90 10.01 10.70
N SER A 172 4.39 9.85 11.91
CA SER A 172 3.13 10.46 12.33
C SER A 172 3.30 11.93 12.72
N PRO A 173 2.32 12.81 12.37
CA PRO A 173 2.27 14.17 12.88
C PRO A 173 2.24 14.28 14.41
N TRP A 174 1.75 13.26 15.11
CA TRP A 174 1.79 13.19 16.58
C TRP A 174 3.23 13.29 17.12
N VAL A 175 4.17 12.55 16.56
CA VAL A 175 5.58 12.59 16.98
C VAL A 175 6.29 13.78 16.34
N LEU A 176 6.11 13.98 15.04
CA LEU A 176 6.79 15.01 14.26
C LEU A 176 6.59 16.42 14.83
N LEU A 177 5.34 16.77 15.19
CA LEU A 177 4.98 18.11 15.67
C LEU A 177 5.17 18.30 17.19
N ASN A 178 5.34 17.20 17.95
CA ASN A 178 5.61 17.24 19.38
C ASN A 178 7.08 16.98 19.74
N SER A 179 7.96 16.76 18.75
CA SER A 179 9.39 16.66 18.96
C SER A 179 10.12 17.93 18.48
N LYS A 180 11.17 18.32 19.20
CA LYS A 180 11.99 19.50 18.81
C LYS A 180 12.73 19.22 17.51
N SER A 181 13.39 18.06 17.40
CA SER A 181 14.14 17.68 16.20
C SER A 181 13.24 17.49 14.98
N GLY A 182 11.98 17.01 15.16
CA GLY A 182 11.00 16.91 14.07
C GLY A 182 10.58 18.27 13.53
N THR A 183 10.32 19.24 14.41
CA THR A 183 9.98 20.61 13.99
C THR A 183 11.17 21.35 13.37
N GLU A 184 12.39 21.11 13.86
CA GLU A 184 13.62 21.60 13.24
C GLU A 184 13.82 21.02 11.83
N MET A 185 13.56 19.71 11.64
CA MET A 185 13.62 19.09 10.32
C MET A 185 12.62 19.71 9.35
N LEU A 186 11.37 19.95 9.78
CA LEU A 186 10.35 20.60 8.95
C LEU A 186 10.76 22.00 8.49
N SER A 187 11.50 22.76 9.31
CA SER A 187 11.98 24.09 8.95
C SER A 187 13.03 24.09 7.83
N ASN A 188 13.60 22.93 7.52
CA ASN A 188 14.57 22.74 6.44
C ASN A 188 13.92 22.26 5.12
N PHE A 189 12.60 22.03 5.11
CA PHE A 189 11.89 21.62 3.88
C PHE A 189 11.66 22.84 2.99
N ASN A 190 11.82 22.62 1.68
CA ASN A 190 11.44 23.60 0.68
C ASN A 190 9.94 23.56 0.38
N ASP A 191 9.44 24.53 -0.39
CA ASP A 191 8.01 24.66 -0.69
C ASP A 191 7.43 23.42 -1.41
N GLU A 192 8.18 22.79 -2.33
CA GLU A 192 7.75 21.57 -3.01
C GLU A 192 7.60 20.40 -2.02
N GLN A 193 8.54 20.24 -1.11
CA GLN A 193 8.51 19.19 -0.08
C GLN A 193 7.36 19.40 0.91
N LEU A 194 7.12 20.64 1.32
CA LEU A 194 5.98 20.99 2.17
C LEU A 194 4.64 20.71 1.46
N GLN A 195 4.54 21.01 0.18
CA GLN A 195 3.34 20.74 -0.62
C GLN A 195 3.04 19.24 -0.73
N ILE A 196 4.08 18.38 -0.82
CA ILE A 196 3.92 16.91 -0.86
C ILE A 196 3.31 16.37 0.44
N ILE A 197 3.67 16.93 1.59
CA ILE A 197 3.20 16.44 2.91
C ILE A 197 1.97 17.18 3.42
N GLU A 198 1.54 18.26 2.78
CA GLU A 198 0.38 19.07 3.18
C GLU A 198 -0.89 18.22 3.44
N PRO A 199 -1.26 17.23 2.60
CA PRO A 199 -2.44 16.39 2.84
C PRO A 199 -2.40 15.64 4.19
N VAL A 200 -1.20 15.31 4.68
CA VAL A 200 -0.98 14.59 5.95
C VAL A 200 -0.75 15.58 7.09
N LEU A 201 -0.09 16.69 6.81
CA LEU A 201 0.39 17.67 7.79
C LEU A 201 -0.43 18.98 7.73
N ASP A 202 -1.77 18.88 7.72
CA ASP A 202 -2.67 20.03 7.85
C ASP A 202 -2.48 20.69 9.23
N ILE A 203 -1.64 21.71 9.29
CA ILE A 203 -1.28 22.40 10.55
C ILE A 203 -2.49 22.97 11.30
N PRO A 204 -3.47 23.64 10.66
CA PRO A 204 -4.71 24.06 11.31
C PRO A 204 -5.46 22.89 11.98
N TYR A 205 -5.59 21.77 11.28
CA TYR A 205 -6.22 20.56 11.81
C TYR A 205 -5.46 20.03 13.03
N TRP A 206 -4.14 19.86 12.94
CA TRP A 206 -3.35 19.31 14.04
C TRP A 206 -3.31 20.21 15.27
N LYS A 207 -3.24 21.53 15.10
CA LYS A 207 -3.38 22.49 16.21
C LYS A 207 -4.72 22.32 16.95
N LYS A 208 -5.80 22.07 16.22
CA LYS A 208 -7.11 21.79 16.82
C LYS A 208 -7.11 20.46 17.55
N GLN A 209 -6.59 19.39 16.94
CA GLN A 209 -6.50 18.06 17.55
C GLN A 209 -5.73 18.08 18.87
N PHE A 210 -4.58 18.73 18.90
CA PHE A 210 -3.75 18.82 20.12
C PHE A 210 -4.46 19.58 21.24
N LYS A 211 -5.27 20.59 20.91
CA LYS A 211 -6.09 21.29 21.91
C LYS A 211 -7.22 20.42 22.46
N THR A 212 -7.80 19.56 21.65
CA THR A 212 -8.94 18.71 22.03
C THR A 212 -8.54 17.42 22.73
N LYS A 213 -7.26 17.02 22.59
CA LYS A 213 -6.70 15.77 23.13
C LYS A 213 -5.45 16.00 23.98
N PRO A 214 -5.53 16.79 25.08
CA PRO A 214 -4.35 17.14 25.87
C PRO A 214 -3.67 15.93 26.51
N ALA A 215 -4.42 14.91 26.94
CA ALA A 215 -3.86 13.69 27.51
C ALA A 215 -3.00 12.93 26.51
N ASP A 216 -3.45 12.80 25.24
CA ASP A 216 -2.68 12.17 24.17
C ASP A 216 -1.41 12.96 23.87
N VAL A 217 -1.47 14.30 23.88
CA VAL A 217 -0.30 15.18 23.69
C VAL A 217 0.74 14.97 24.78
N GLU A 218 0.33 14.91 26.06
CA GLU A 218 1.27 14.68 27.15
C GLU A 218 1.92 13.29 27.08
N MET A 219 1.13 12.26 26.78
CA MET A 219 1.67 10.92 26.54
C MET A 219 2.71 10.92 25.41
N VAL A 220 2.42 11.57 24.29
CA VAL A 220 3.38 11.65 23.17
C VAL A 220 4.63 12.39 23.57
N LYS A 221 4.56 13.51 24.31
CA LYS A 221 5.71 14.27 24.79
C LYS A 221 6.58 13.46 25.75
N GLU A 222 5.97 12.66 26.63
CA GLU A 222 6.71 11.75 27.50
C GLU A 222 7.49 10.73 26.68
N ILE A 223 6.86 10.09 25.71
CA ILE A 223 7.51 9.11 24.81
C ILE A 223 8.64 9.78 24.01
N VAL A 224 8.41 10.95 23.44
CA VAL A 224 9.41 11.73 22.68
C VAL A 224 10.62 12.05 23.57
N LYS A 225 10.39 12.46 24.84
CA LYS A 225 11.43 12.75 25.81
C LYS A 225 12.24 11.49 26.19
N GLU A 226 11.56 10.37 26.47
CA GLU A 226 12.22 9.09 26.80
C GLU A 226 13.02 8.56 25.61
N ALA A 227 12.49 8.67 24.40
CA ALA A 227 13.15 8.30 23.16
C ALA A 227 14.27 9.26 22.74
N LYS A 228 14.42 10.40 23.41
CA LYS A 228 15.41 11.47 23.11
C LYS A 228 15.33 12.00 21.67
N ILE A 229 14.12 12.13 21.16
CA ILE A 229 13.82 12.59 19.80
C ILE A 229 13.64 14.12 19.77
#